data_c092adc60cf7ad9880928d94fe5f10ff
#
_entry.id   c092adc60cf7ad9880928d94fe5f10ff
#
_cell.length_a   1.000
_cell.length_b   1.000
_cell.length_c   1.000
_cell.angle_alpha   90.00
_cell.angle_beta   90.00
_cell.angle_gamma   90.00
#
_symmetry.space_group_name_H-M   'P 1'
#
loop_
_entity.id
_entity.type
_entity.pdbx_description
1 polymer ?
#
loop_
_entity_poly.entity_id
_entity_poly.type
_entity_poly.pdbx_seq_one_letter_code
_entity_poly.pdbx_strand_id
1 'polypeptide(L)'
;PSRSVQQSMRQYMDRFTGGMDSARSSNMLFAPLPMMVFDADTQAVVWCNDGFLELTEQKEGVFDAHLNAVVLSFSVRWLLEGKNECPENVVWNHRIYRVYGGLTRPTPDTPSTMATTYWMDVTDSEQLRQTLQMTRPVVAILMVDNYEDLMKACPESKRSAVLAQLEE
;
A
#
# COMPACT_ATOMS: atom_id res chain seq x y z
N PRO A 1 -11.43 1.50 -28.03
CA PRO A 1 -12.31 0.83 -27.08
C PRO A 1 -13.71 0.88 -27.63
N SER A 2 -14.24 -0.31 -27.96
CA SER A 2 -15.53 -0.40 -28.63
C SER A 2 -16.64 0.09 -27.68
N ARG A 3 -17.60 0.80 -28.23
CA ARG A 3 -18.81 1.27 -27.54
C ARG A 3 -19.52 0.14 -26.77
N SER A 4 -19.31 -1.12 -27.16
CA SER A 4 -19.89 -2.30 -26.51
C SER A 4 -19.31 -2.54 -25.10
N VAL A 5 -18.02 -2.31 -24.88
CA VAL A 5 -17.36 -2.47 -23.56
C VAL A 5 -17.86 -1.40 -22.59
N GLN A 6 -17.97 -0.15 -23.05
CA GLN A 6 -18.54 0.92 -22.22
C GLN A 6 -20.02 0.69 -21.90
N GLN A 7 -20.79 0.10 -22.80
CA GLN A 7 -22.18 -0.24 -22.55
C GLN A 7 -22.33 -1.43 -21.57
N SER A 8 -21.52 -2.46 -21.74
CA SER A 8 -21.48 -3.60 -20.77
C SER A 8 -21.05 -3.13 -19.40
N MET A 9 -20.08 -2.21 -19.34
CA MET A 9 -19.55 -1.62 -18.12
C MET A 9 -20.61 -0.75 -17.41
N ARG A 10 -21.37 0.09 -18.14
CA ARG A 10 -22.51 0.82 -17.58
C ARG A 10 -23.57 -0.12 -17.05
N GLN A 11 -23.90 -1.15 -17.81
CA GLN A 11 -24.90 -2.16 -17.42
C GLN A 11 -24.47 -2.95 -16.18
N TYR A 12 -23.17 -3.20 -16.04
CA TYR A 12 -22.60 -3.84 -14.86
C TYR A 12 -22.60 -2.88 -13.66
N MET A 13 -22.21 -1.63 -13.86
CA MET A 13 -22.22 -0.60 -12.81
C MET A 13 -23.66 -0.30 -12.34
N ASP A 14 -24.62 -0.24 -13.25
CA ASP A 14 -26.05 -0.03 -12.92
C ASP A 14 -26.59 -1.22 -12.10
N ARG A 15 -26.13 -2.44 -12.38
CA ARG A 15 -26.47 -3.63 -11.59
C ARG A 15 -25.80 -3.61 -10.21
N PHE A 16 -24.53 -3.16 -10.14
CA PHE A 16 -23.78 -3.06 -8.88
C PHE A 16 -24.32 -2.01 -7.93
N THR A 17 -24.75 -0.89 -8.47
CA THR A 17 -25.23 0.23 -7.66
C THR A 17 -26.69 0.09 -7.26
N GLY A 18 -27.40 -0.92 -7.76
CA GLY A 18 -28.76 -1.24 -7.32
C GLY A 18 -29.68 -0.01 -7.24
N GLY A 19 -29.65 0.88 -8.25
CA GLY A 19 -30.45 2.12 -8.24
C GLY A 19 -29.82 3.26 -7.43
N MET A 20 -28.52 3.17 -7.08
CA MET A 20 -27.79 4.33 -6.53
C MET A 20 -27.67 5.40 -7.61
N ASP A 21 -28.06 6.63 -7.26
CA ASP A 21 -28.07 7.80 -8.11
C ASP A 21 -26.87 7.89 -9.05
N SER A 22 -27.11 8.26 -10.31
CA SER A 22 -26.10 8.45 -11.35
C SER A 22 -24.91 9.33 -10.92
N ALA A 23 -25.11 10.20 -9.94
CA ALA A 23 -24.07 11.01 -9.32
C ALA A 23 -23.03 10.18 -8.53
N ARG A 24 -23.44 9.09 -7.87
CA ARG A 24 -22.50 8.21 -7.15
C ARG A 24 -21.70 7.31 -8.10
N SER A 25 -22.33 6.83 -9.16
CA SER A 25 -21.65 6.06 -10.21
C SER A 25 -20.62 6.92 -10.94
N SER A 26 -20.93 8.18 -11.22
CA SER A 26 -19.98 9.13 -11.80
C SER A 26 -18.81 9.42 -10.87
N ASN A 27 -19.04 9.54 -9.56
CA ASN A 27 -17.98 9.77 -8.59
C ASN A 27 -17.00 8.58 -8.47
N MET A 28 -17.45 7.36 -8.68
CA MET A 28 -16.57 6.19 -8.72
C MET A 28 -15.68 6.14 -9.96
N LEU A 29 -16.24 6.50 -11.13
CA LEU A 29 -15.49 6.58 -12.38
C LEU A 29 -14.36 7.62 -12.34
N PHE A 30 -14.61 8.75 -11.68
CA PHE A 30 -13.68 9.86 -11.53
C PHE A 30 -13.05 9.95 -10.15
N ALA A 31 -13.09 8.85 -9.38
CA ALA A 31 -12.42 8.81 -8.09
C ALA A 31 -10.93 9.10 -8.27
N PRO A 32 -10.35 9.97 -7.45
CA PRO A 32 -8.93 10.32 -7.55
C PRO A 32 -7.99 9.17 -7.16
N LEU A 33 -8.54 8.09 -6.60
CA LEU A 33 -7.78 6.90 -6.23
C LEU A 33 -7.94 5.81 -7.30
N PRO A 34 -6.87 5.14 -7.70
CA PRO A 34 -6.94 3.92 -8.50
C PRO A 34 -7.86 2.89 -7.87
N MET A 35 -8.81 2.39 -8.64
CA MET A 35 -9.81 1.41 -8.20
C MET A 35 -9.89 0.23 -9.15
N MET A 36 -10.08 -0.96 -8.58
CA MET A 36 -10.31 -2.18 -9.31
C MET A 36 -11.40 -3.02 -8.65
N VAL A 37 -12.25 -3.62 -9.48
CA VAL A 37 -13.28 -4.60 -9.08
C VAL A 37 -12.98 -5.91 -9.78
N PHE A 38 -12.99 -6.99 -9.02
CA PHE A 38 -12.77 -8.33 -9.52
C PHE A 38 -13.71 -9.34 -8.84
N ASP A 39 -13.95 -10.43 -9.52
CA ASP A 39 -14.67 -11.56 -8.96
C ASP A 39 -13.76 -12.29 -7.95
N ALA A 40 -14.20 -12.45 -6.72
CA ALA A 40 -13.38 -13.01 -5.64
C ALA A 40 -13.13 -14.51 -5.80
N ASP A 41 -14.02 -15.23 -6.49
CA ASP A 41 -13.95 -16.68 -6.69
C ASP A 41 -13.03 -17.03 -7.86
N THR A 42 -13.22 -16.35 -9.00
CA THR A 42 -12.43 -16.59 -10.23
C THR A 42 -11.16 -15.73 -10.31
N GLN A 43 -11.08 -14.68 -9.51
CA GLN A 43 -10.02 -13.66 -9.54
C GLN A 43 -9.90 -12.97 -10.91
N ALA A 44 -10.98 -12.92 -11.67
CA ALA A 44 -11.04 -12.20 -12.94
C ALA A 44 -11.36 -10.72 -12.69
N VAL A 45 -10.61 -9.81 -13.32
CA VAL A 45 -10.86 -8.38 -13.24
C VAL A 45 -12.10 -8.03 -14.04
N VAL A 46 -13.11 -7.51 -13.36
CA VAL A 46 -14.40 -7.13 -13.95
C VAL A 46 -14.40 -5.67 -14.38
N TRP A 47 -13.79 -4.81 -13.58
CA TRP A 47 -13.75 -3.38 -13.84
C TRP A 47 -12.57 -2.69 -13.14
N CYS A 48 -12.11 -1.58 -13.72
CA CYS A 48 -11.19 -0.65 -13.10
C CYS A 48 -11.41 0.76 -13.65
N ASN A 49 -10.99 1.77 -12.90
CA ASN A 49 -11.03 3.16 -13.36
C ASN A 49 -9.72 3.54 -14.11
N ASP A 50 -9.75 4.73 -14.74
CA ASP A 50 -8.60 5.22 -15.49
C ASP A 50 -7.34 5.32 -14.63
N GLY A 51 -7.46 5.73 -13.35
CA GLY A 51 -6.34 5.79 -12.44
C GLY A 51 -5.66 4.42 -12.22
N PHE A 52 -6.43 3.33 -12.21
CA PHE A 52 -5.85 1.98 -12.12
C PHE A 52 -5.19 1.55 -13.43
N LEU A 53 -5.75 1.93 -14.58
CA LEU A 53 -5.13 1.68 -15.90
C LEU A 53 -3.81 2.43 -16.03
N GLU A 54 -3.73 3.67 -15.54
CA GLU A 54 -2.49 4.44 -15.50
C GLU A 54 -1.46 3.80 -14.56
N LEU A 55 -1.89 3.32 -13.39
CA LEU A 55 -1.04 2.62 -12.43
C LEU A 55 -0.40 1.37 -13.03
N THR A 56 -1.18 0.58 -13.77
CA THR A 56 -0.71 -0.67 -14.37
C THR A 56 0.04 -0.45 -15.68
N GLU A 57 -0.02 0.74 -16.28
CA GLU A 57 0.48 1.06 -17.62
C GLU A 57 -0.15 0.19 -18.71
N GLN A 58 -1.22 -0.53 -18.37
CA GLN A 58 -1.92 -1.43 -19.30
C GLN A 58 -3.20 -0.74 -19.79
N LYS A 59 -3.20 -0.36 -21.05
CA LYS A 59 -4.39 0.25 -21.69
C LYS A 59 -5.39 -0.78 -22.21
N GLU A 60 -4.93 -1.99 -22.45
CA GLU A 60 -5.73 -3.09 -23.02
C GLU A 60 -5.43 -4.41 -22.27
N GLY A 61 -6.43 -5.29 -22.20
CA GLY A 61 -6.25 -6.63 -21.65
C GLY A 61 -6.37 -6.77 -20.13
N VAL A 62 -6.75 -5.70 -19.41
CA VAL A 62 -6.99 -5.76 -17.95
C VAL A 62 -8.33 -6.43 -17.65
N PHE A 63 -9.33 -6.22 -18.49
CA PHE A 63 -10.66 -6.80 -18.32
C PHE A 63 -10.65 -8.30 -18.63
N ASP A 64 -11.34 -9.08 -17.84
CA ASP A 64 -11.39 -10.54 -17.87
C ASP A 64 -10.03 -11.22 -17.63
N ALA A 65 -8.96 -10.43 -17.42
CA ALA A 65 -7.66 -10.99 -17.06
C ALA A 65 -7.68 -11.49 -15.61
N HIS A 66 -6.93 -12.55 -15.36
CA HIS A 66 -6.73 -13.02 -14.00
C HIS A 66 -5.89 -11.99 -13.22
N LEU A 67 -6.25 -11.73 -11.99
CA LEU A 67 -5.65 -10.71 -11.12
C LEU A 67 -4.12 -10.76 -11.07
N ASN A 68 -3.54 -11.95 -10.98
CA ASN A 68 -2.09 -12.14 -10.98
C ASN A 68 -1.40 -11.80 -12.31
N ALA A 69 -2.14 -11.74 -13.42
CA ALA A 69 -1.61 -11.27 -14.69
C ALA A 69 -1.58 -9.72 -14.74
N VAL A 70 -2.46 -9.07 -13.99
CA VAL A 70 -2.56 -7.61 -13.92
C VAL A 70 -1.63 -7.04 -12.86
N VAL A 71 -1.63 -7.63 -11.66
CA VAL A 71 -0.73 -7.24 -10.56
C VAL A 71 -0.07 -8.50 -10.00
N LEU A 72 1.19 -8.69 -10.34
CA LEU A 72 1.99 -9.83 -9.88
C LEU A 72 2.03 -9.92 -8.35
N SER A 73 1.83 -11.12 -7.85
CA SER A 73 1.94 -11.43 -6.41
C SER A 73 0.91 -10.73 -5.50
N PHE A 74 -0.15 -10.15 -6.05
CA PHE A 74 -1.22 -9.60 -5.23
C PHE A 74 -2.08 -10.71 -4.62
N SER A 75 -2.08 -10.82 -3.30
CA SER A 75 -2.87 -11.80 -2.57
C SER A 75 -4.21 -11.23 -2.16
N VAL A 76 -5.30 -11.94 -2.47
CA VAL A 76 -6.67 -11.58 -2.07
C VAL A 76 -7.09 -12.18 -0.72
N ARG A 77 -6.22 -12.98 -0.11
CA ARG A 77 -6.52 -13.75 1.10
C ARG A 77 -7.03 -12.88 2.25
N TRP A 78 -6.46 -11.70 2.44
CA TRP A 78 -6.86 -10.76 3.48
C TRP A 78 -8.31 -10.30 3.34
N LEU A 79 -8.80 -10.12 2.09
CA LEU A 79 -10.22 -9.81 1.82
C LEU A 79 -11.12 -10.97 2.23
N LEU A 80 -10.74 -12.21 1.90
CA LEU A 80 -11.49 -13.41 2.26
C LEU A 80 -11.49 -13.64 3.78
N GLU A 81 -10.45 -13.19 4.49
CA GLU A 81 -10.37 -13.18 5.95
C GLU A 81 -11.21 -12.03 6.59
N GLY A 82 -11.89 -11.21 5.79
CA GLY A 82 -12.72 -10.11 6.26
C GLY A 82 -11.95 -8.86 6.69
N LYS A 83 -10.68 -8.74 6.30
CA LYS A 83 -9.89 -7.53 6.53
C LYS A 83 -10.21 -6.49 5.46
N ASN A 84 -10.15 -5.22 5.82
CA ASN A 84 -10.40 -4.09 4.91
C ASN A 84 -9.11 -3.43 4.41
N GLU A 85 -7.96 -3.88 4.88
CA GLU A 85 -6.64 -3.37 4.51
C GLU A 85 -5.69 -4.53 4.25
N CYS A 86 -4.93 -4.44 3.17
CA CYS A 86 -3.87 -5.40 2.85
C CYS A 86 -2.76 -5.30 3.92
N PRO A 87 -2.35 -6.43 4.54
CA PRO A 87 -1.35 -6.42 5.61
C PRO A 87 0.00 -5.87 5.18
N GLU A 88 0.32 -6.04 3.91
CA GLU A 88 1.59 -5.61 3.33
C GLU A 88 1.35 -4.60 2.22
N ASN A 89 2.26 -3.62 2.11
CA ASN A 89 2.23 -2.71 0.99
C ASN A 89 2.57 -3.45 -0.31
N VAL A 90 1.89 -3.11 -1.37
CA VAL A 90 2.14 -3.68 -2.70
C VAL A 90 3.15 -2.81 -3.44
N VAL A 91 4.22 -3.41 -3.91
CA VAL A 91 5.22 -2.72 -4.74
C VAL A 91 4.90 -2.99 -6.21
N TRP A 92 4.67 -1.92 -6.97
CA TRP A 92 4.38 -1.98 -8.40
C TRP A 92 5.02 -0.80 -9.14
N ASN A 93 5.69 -1.05 -10.24
CA ASN A 93 6.36 -0.02 -11.06
C ASN A 93 7.20 0.97 -10.22
N HIS A 94 8.05 0.45 -9.33
CA HIS A 94 8.90 1.24 -8.42
C HIS A 94 8.14 2.17 -7.46
N ARG A 95 6.83 1.99 -7.32
CA ARG A 95 5.98 2.68 -6.34
C ARG A 95 5.47 1.74 -5.29
N ILE A 96 5.11 2.29 -4.16
CA ILE A 96 4.59 1.55 -3.01
C ILE A 96 3.14 1.95 -2.80
N TYR A 97 2.25 0.96 -2.83
CA TYR A 97 0.81 1.18 -2.66
C TYR A 97 0.31 0.51 -1.39
N ARG A 98 -0.48 1.25 -0.65
CA ARG A 98 -1.32 0.70 0.40
C ARG A 98 -2.69 0.39 -0.19
N VAL A 99 -3.15 -0.84 -0.02
CA VAL A 99 -4.37 -1.31 -0.66
C VAL A 99 -5.46 -1.54 0.38
N TYR A 100 -6.59 -0.93 0.15
CA TYR A 100 -7.81 -1.11 0.92
C TYR A 100 -8.85 -1.80 0.06
N GLY A 101 -9.80 -2.51 0.69
CA GLY A 101 -10.85 -3.14 -0.07
C GLY A 101 -11.95 -3.75 0.78
N GLY A 102 -12.93 -4.30 0.08
CA GLY A 102 -14.06 -4.98 0.70
C GLY A 102 -14.72 -5.95 -0.26
N LEU A 103 -15.46 -6.88 0.31
CA LEU A 103 -16.28 -7.84 -0.42
C LEU A 103 -17.74 -7.39 -0.43
N THR A 104 -18.38 -7.50 -1.59
CA THR A 104 -19.83 -7.33 -1.73
C THR A 104 -20.50 -8.70 -1.63
N ARG A 105 -21.51 -8.81 -0.78
CA ARG A 105 -22.26 -10.06 -0.64
C ARG A 105 -23.03 -10.39 -1.92
N PRO A 106 -23.10 -11.66 -2.31
CA PRO A 106 -23.91 -12.07 -3.43
C PRO A 106 -25.37 -11.65 -3.26
N THR A 107 -25.99 -11.21 -4.35
CA THR A 107 -27.41 -10.90 -4.44
C THR A 107 -28.06 -11.80 -5.49
N PRO A 108 -29.41 -11.94 -5.53
CA PRO A 108 -30.07 -12.73 -6.57
C PRO A 108 -29.69 -12.32 -8.00
N ASP A 109 -29.41 -11.02 -8.19
CA ASP A 109 -29.03 -10.45 -9.49
C ASP A 109 -27.53 -10.56 -9.78
N THR A 110 -26.69 -10.77 -8.74
CA THR A 110 -25.24 -10.92 -8.84
C THR A 110 -24.81 -12.07 -7.95
N PRO A 111 -24.81 -13.31 -8.45
CA PRO A 111 -24.57 -14.51 -7.65
C PRO A 111 -23.11 -14.65 -7.20
N SER A 112 -22.18 -13.93 -7.80
CA SER A 112 -20.75 -13.97 -7.45
C SER A 112 -20.39 -12.96 -6.38
N THR A 113 -19.38 -13.30 -5.58
CA THR A 113 -18.78 -12.38 -4.59
C THR A 113 -17.83 -11.45 -5.29
N MET A 114 -18.14 -10.15 -5.26
CA MET A 114 -17.24 -9.14 -5.87
C MET A 114 -16.36 -8.49 -4.82
N ALA A 115 -15.11 -8.29 -5.18
CA ALA A 115 -14.14 -7.56 -4.42
C ALA A 115 -13.88 -6.19 -5.05
N THR A 116 -13.88 -5.14 -4.24
CA THR A 116 -13.48 -3.79 -4.67
C THR A 116 -12.23 -3.41 -3.91
N THR A 117 -11.21 -2.90 -4.62
CA THR A 117 -9.96 -2.43 -4.03
C THR A 117 -9.64 -1.01 -4.43
N TYR A 118 -9.00 -0.28 -3.50
CA TYR A 118 -8.54 1.10 -3.62
C TYR A 118 -7.05 1.13 -3.36
N TRP A 119 -6.30 1.80 -4.22
CA TRP A 119 -4.85 1.81 -4.21
C TRP A 119 -4.33 3.22 -3.90
N MET A 120 -3.70 3.37 -2.75
CA MET A 120 -3.13 4.64 -2.30
C MET A 120 -1.62 4.60 -2.48
N ASP A 121 -1.10 5.51 -3.29
CA ASP A 121 0.36 5.69 -3.42
C ASP A 121 0.91 6.26 -2.09
N VAL A 122 1.78 5.50 -1.46
CA VAL A 122 2.45 5.85 -0.20
C VAL A 122 3.96 5.92 -0.35
N THR A 123 4.46 5.99 -1.59
CA THR A 123 5.89 5.94 -1.91
C THR A 123 6.67 6.99 -1.13
N ASP A 124 6.26 8.25 -1.21
CA ASP A 124 6.98 9.36 -0.56
C ASP A 124 6.97 9.22 0.97
N SER A 125 5.82 8.83 1.54
CA SER A 125 5.69 8.66 2.98
C SER A 125 6.52 7.47 3.50
N GLU A 126 6.60 6.37 2.75
CA GLU A 126 7.43 5.22 3.12
C GLU A 126 8.93 5.52 2.97
N GLN A 127 9.33 6.25 1.94
CA GLN A 127 10.71 6.71 1.78
C GLN A 127 11.13 7.66 2.90
N LEU A 128 10.26 8.62 3.25
CA LEU A 128 10.51 9.52 4.38
C LEU A 128 10.62 8.74 5.69
N ARG A 129 9.74 7.79 5.92
CA ARG A 129 9.77 6.92 7.12
C ARG A 129 11.08 6.14 7.20
N GLN A 130 11.54 5.56 6.10
CA GLN A 130 12.82 4.84 6.04
C GLN A 130 14.00 5.78 6.33
N THR A 131 14.01 6.96 5.72
CA THR A 131 15.05 7.97 5.96
C THR A 131 15.10 8.37 7.43
N LEU A 132 13.95 8.66 8.05
CA LEU A 132 13.87 9.00 9.46
C LEU A 132 14.33 7.85 10.38
N GLN A 133 14.07 6.61 10.00
CA GLN A 133 14.56 5.45 10.75
C GLN A 133 16.08 5.29 10.66
N MET A 134 16.66 5.54 9.49
CA MET A 134 18.10 5.44 9.27
C MET A 134 18.89 6.59 9.93
N THR A 135 18.26 7.75 10.09
CA THR A 135 18.87 8.95 10.66
C THR A 135 18.58 9.15 12.16
N ARG A 136 17.98 8.15 12.82
CA ARG A 136 17.74 8.26 14.27
C ARG A 136 19.06 8.44 15.02
N PRO A 137 19.25 9.54 15.75
CA PRO A 137 20.44 9.71 16.57
C PRO A 137 20.45 8.65 17.68
N VAL A 138 21.58 8.01 17.86
CA VAL A 138 21.83 7.13 19.00
C VAL A 138 22.58 7.95 20.02
N VAL A 139 22.01 8.12 21.20
CA VAL A 139 22.71 8.75 22.33
C VAL A 139 23.23 7.61 23.22
N ALA A 140 24.55 7.50 23.31
CA ALA A 140 25.20 6.59 24.23
C ALA A 140 25.72 7.40 25.44
N ILE A 141 25.37 6.98 26.64
CA ILE A 141 25.92 7.52 27.89
C ILE A 141 26.92 6.50 28.39
N LEU A 142 28.20 6.87 28.36
CA LEU A 142 29.28 6.07 28.92
C LEU A 142 29.56 6.56 30.34
N MET A 143 29.41 5.67 31.31
CA MET A 143 29.81 5.93 32.70
C MET A 143 31.06 5.12 33.00
N VAL A 144 32.09 5.78 33.45
CA VAL A 144 33.34 5.11 33.89
C VAL A 144 33.19 4.87 35.39
N ASP A 145 33.04 3.58 35.75
CA ASP A 145 33.14 3.18 37.14
C ASP A 145 34.59 3.36 37.65
N ASN A 146 34.74 3.79 38.90
CA ASN A 146 36.05 4.02 39.51
C ASN A 146 36.89 5.13 38.87
N TYR A 147 36.24 6.17 38.30
CA TYR A 147 36.92 7.33 37.72
C TYR A 147 37.94 7.96 38.69
N GLU A 148 37.59 8.09 40.00
CA GLU A 148 38.49 8.65 40.99
C GLU A 148 39.74 7.81 41.22
N ASP A 149 39.64 6.50 41.24
CA ASP A 149 40.76 5.58 41.45
C ASP A 149 41.68 5.55 40.20
N LEU A 150 41.08 5.62 39.04
CA LEU A 150 41.79 5.69 37.77
C LEU A 150 42.59 7.01 37.66
N MET A 151 42.00 8.13 38.11
CA MET A 151 42.64 9.43 38.14
C MET A 151 43.74 9.53 39.21
N LYS A 152 43.58 8.88 40.36
CA LYS A 152 44.65 8.77 41.39
C LYS A 152 45.87 7.97 40.93
N ALA A 153 45.59 6.91 40.15
CA ALA A 153 46.66 6.04 39.62
C ALA A 153 47.38 6.65 38.38
N CYS A 154 46.78 7.63 37.74
CA CYS A 154 47.34 8.25 36.55
C CYS A 154 48.30 9.39 36.88
N PRO A 155 49.57 9.39 36.35
CA PRO A 155 50.51 10.51 36.51
C PRO A 155 49.88 11.80 36.00
N GLU A 156 50.13 12.91 36.69
CA GLU A 156 49.54 14.22 36.41
C GLU A 156 49.76 14.69 34.96
N SER A 157 50.94 14.36 34.39
CA SER A 157 51.31 14.65 33.00
C SER A 157 50.49 13.91 31.95
N LYS A 158 49.77 12.80 32.31
CA LYS A 158 48.97 12.00 31.37
C LYS A 158 47.47 12.16 31.56
N ARG A 159 47.01 12.84 32.61
CA ARG A 159 45.59 13.01 32.91
C ARG A 159 44.84 13.71 31.77
N SER A 160 45.41 14.79 31.21
CA SER A 160 44.79 15.51 30.09
C SER A 160 44.67 14.68 28.82
N ALA A 161 45.61 13.77 28.55
CA ALA A 161 45.57 12.89 27.40
C ALA A 161 44.52 11.78 27.56
N VAL A 162 44.36 11.27 28.78
CA VAL A 162 43.32 10.25 29.08
C VAL A 162 41.91 10.85 28.99
N LEU A 163 41.72 12.09 29.47
CA LEU A 163 40.46 12.82 29.34
C LEU A 163 40.11 13.08 27.87
N ALA A 164 41.06 13.51 27.06
CA ALA A 164 40.84 13.76 25.65
C ALA A 164 40.45 12.51 24.85
N GLN A 165 40.91 11.30 25.27
CA GLN A 165 40.53 10.03 24.67
C GLN A 165 39.16 9.53 25.09
N LEU A 166 38.62 10.03 26.19
CA LEU A 166 37.25 9.66 26.66
C LEU A 166 36.20 10.60 26.08
N GLU A 167 36.58 11.75 25.52
CA GLU A 167 35.68 12.72 24.88
C GLU A 167 35.55 12.54 23.35
N GLU A 168 36.34 11.67 22.73
CA GLU A 168 36.19 11.26 21.32
C GLU A 168 35.21 10.09 21.16
#